data_1fb35ab99e3fdc7982b3ea00f45ba923
#
_entry.id   1fb35ab99e3fdc7982b3ea00f45ba923
#
_cell.length_a   1.000
_cell.length_b   1.000
_cell.length_c   1.000
_cell.angle_alpha   90.00
_cell.angle_beta   90.00
_cell.angle_gamma   90.00
#
_symmetry.space_group_name_H-M   'P 1'
#
loop_
_entity.id
_entity.type
_entity.pdbx_description
1 polymer ?
#
loop_
_entity_poly.entity_id
_entity_poly.type
_entity_poly.pdbx_seq_one_letter_code
_entity_poly.pdbx_strand_id
1 'polypeptide(L)'
;MFLLDTNALLAQLLYPSRLGRQTLRNLGNSENVFFSSVSIAEISIKQLIKKLTFAPSILNLARESELQELPFGINAAVEVAAFSSLVGHDPFDRMIVATASSSKLNLVTSDRVMLNLGLPWIQDSFT
;
A
#
# COMPACT_ATOMS: atom_id res chain seq x y z
N MET A 1 -5.79 10.40 6.79
CA MET A 1 -5.19 9.09 7.05
C MET A 1 -4.89 8.38 5.74
N PHE A 2 -3.77 7.72 5.67
CA PHE A 2 -3.26 7.14 4.43
C PHE A 2 -2.93 5.66 4.60
N LEU A 3 -3.15 4.89 3.54
CA LEU A 3 -2.64 3.54 3.38
C LEU A 3 -1.63 3.55 2.23
N LEU A 4 -0.43 3.03 2.48
CA LEU A 4 0.57 2.84 1.44
C LEU A 4 0.36 1.49 0.76
N ASP A 5 0.37 1.45 -0.57
CA ASP A 5 0.46 0.16 -1.25
C ASP A 5 1.88 -0.43 -1.08
N THR A 6 2.11 -1.61 -1.59
CA THR A 6 3.39 -2.30 -1.37
C THR A 6 4.57 -1.49 -1.92
N ASN A 7 4.47 -0.93 -3.12
CA ASN A 7 5.56 -0.15 -3.70
C ASN A 7 5.76 1.18 -2.97
N ALA A 8 4.69 1.85 -2.54
CA ALA A 8 4.80 3.06 -1.74
C ALA A 8 5.41 2.78 -0.37
N LEU A 9 5.07 1.65 0.25
CA LEU A 9 5.69 1.21 1.50
C LEU A 9 7.20 1.00 1.34
N LEU A 10 7.60 0.28 0.30
CA LEU A 10 9.02 0.06 0.02
C LEU A 10 9.76 1.37 -0.24
N ALA A 11 9.13 2.29 -1.00
CA ALA A 11 9.72 3.60 -1.24
C ALA A 11 9.89 4.38 0.06
N GLN A 12 8.86 4.42 0.90
CA GLN A 12 8.91 5.14 2.19
C GLN A 12 10.03 4.61 3.10
N LEU A 13 10.22 3.29 3.13
CA LEU A 13 11.19 2.66 4.04
C LEU A 13 12.61 2.66 3.49
N LEU A 14 12.77 2.49 2.18
CA LEU A 14 14.09 2.27 1.56
C LEU A 14 14.54 3.41 0.67
N TYR A 15 13.63 4.07 -0.04
CA TYR A 15 13.95 5.06 -1.08
C TYR A 15 12.97 6.22 -1.05
N PRO A 16 12.92 7.02 0.05
CA PRO A 16 11.91 8.09 0.16
C PRO A 16 11.97 9.12 -0.97
N SER A 17 13.13 9.29 -1.61
CA SER A 17 13.29 10.20 -2.75
C SER A 17 12.47 9.79 -3.98
N ARG A 18 11.96 8.56 -4.04
CA ARG A 18 11.04 8.11 -5.10
C ARG A 18 9.62 8.60 -4.92
N LEU A 19 9.27 9.08 -3.72
CA LEU A 19 7.97 9.69 -3.46
C LEU A 19 7.98 11.15 -3.90
N GLY A 20 6.87 11.61 -4.45
CA GLY A 20 6.72 13.00 -4.85
C GLY A 20 6.69 13.94 -3.66
N ARG A 21 6.93 15.22 -3.90
CA ARG A 21 6.96 16.25 -2.83
C ARG A 21 5.64 16.36 -2.11
N GLN A 22 4.54 16.34 -2.85
CA GLN A 22 3.20 16.44 -2.26
C GLN A 22 2.90 15.21 -1.39
N THR A 23 3.26 14.02 -1.88
CA THR A 23 3.12 12.77 -1.12
C THR A 23 3.92 12.84 0.18
N LEU A 24 5.20 13.21 0.12
CA LEU A 24 6.03 13.34 1.32
C LEU A 24 5.44 14.32 2.32
N ARG A 25 4.93 15.46 1.83
CA ARG A 25 4.29 16.46 2.68
C ARG A 25 3.02 15.92 3.33
N ASN A 26 2.17 15.25 2.56
CA ASN A 26 0.93 14.67 3.07
C ASN A 26 1.19 13.61 4.14
N LEU A 27 2.16 12.73 3.89
CA LEU A 27 2.52 11.69 4.86
C LEU A 27 3.14 12.29 6.13
N GLY A 28 3.99 13.29 5.98
CA GLY A 28 4.62 13.97 7.12
C GLY A 28 3.64 14.72 8.01
N ASN A 29 2.53 15.20 7.45
CA ASN A 29 1.52 15.94 8.17
C ASN A 29 0.37 15.07 8.69
N SER A 30 0.35 13.79 8.34
CA SER A 30 -0.71 12.87 8.79
C SER A 30 -0.35 12.22 10.10
N GLU A 31 -1.32 12.18 11.03
CA GLU A 31 -1.14 11.46 12.29
C GLU A 31 -1.10 9.94 12.10
N ASN A 32 -1.78 9.45 11.05
CA ASN A 32 -1.94 8.02 10.84
C ASN A 32 -1.60 7.67 9.40
N VAL A 33 -0.50 6.95 9.23
CA VAL A 33 -0.09 6.34 7.98
C VAL A 33 0.04 4.84 8.22
N PHE A 34 -0.70 4.06 7.42
CA PHE A 34 -0.80 2.62 7.60
C PHE A 34 -0.08 1.85 6.50
N PHE A 35 0.36 0.65 6.84
CA PHE A 35 0.70 -0.38 5.88
C PHE A 35 -0.13 -1.63 6.17
N SER A 36 -0.43 -2.39 5.13
CA SER A 36 -1.28 -3.58 5.23
C SER A 36 -0.46 -4.84 5.47
N SER A 37 -1.03 -5.77 6.24
CA SER A 37 -0.48 -7.15 6.32
C SER A 37 -0.43 -7.82 4.94
N VAL A 38 -1.28 -7.40 4.00
CA VAL A 38 -1.22 -7.87 2.60
C VAL A 38 0.12 -7.51 1.95
N SER A 39 0.64 -6.31 2.18
CA SER A 39 1.94 -5.90 1.66
C SER A 39 3.07 -6.77 2.20
N ILE A 40 3.02 -7.12 3.47
CA ILE A 40 4.01 -8.00 4.08
C ILE A 40 3.93 -9.41 3.47
N ALA A 41 2.72 -9.93 3.26
CA ALA A 41 2.52 -11.22 2.60
C ALA A 41 3.06 -11.20 1.16
N GLU A 42 2.77 -10.14 0.41
CA GLU A 42 3.27 -9.98 -0.96
C GLU A 42 4.80 -9.98 -1.02
N ILE A 43 5.44 -9.19 -0.16
CA ILE A 43 6.90 -9.11 -0.08
C ILE A 43 7.49 -10.46 0.29
N SER A 44 6.90 -11.15 1.28
CA SER A 44 7.37 -12.46 1.73
C SER A 44 7.30 -13.50 0.61
N ILE A 45 6.21 -13.52 -0.15
CA ILE A 45 6.04 -14.44 -1.29
C ILE A 45 7.05 -14.12 -2.37
N LYS A 46 7.25 -12.84 -2.71
CA LYS A 46 8.22 -12.43 -3.73
C LYS A 46 9.67 -12.75 -3.33
N GLN A 47 9.98 -12.68 -2.04
CA GLN A 47 11.28 -13.10 -1.53
C GLN A 47 11.48 -14.62 -1.67
N LEU A 48 10.44 -15.41 -1.36
CA LEU A 48 10.50 -16.87 -1.50
C LEU A 48 10.77 -17.31 -2.94
N ILE A 49 10.19 -16.64 -3.92
CA ILE A 49 10.43 -16.93 -5.34
C ILE A 49 11.58 -16.12 -5.92
N LYS A 50 12.37 -15.48 -5.09
CA LYS A 50 13.58 -14.71 -5.44
C LYS A 50 13.36 -13.56 -6.42
N LYS A 51 12.15 -13.02 -6.49
CA LYS A 51 11.87 -11.80 -7.27
C LYS A 51 12.27 -10.52 -6.55
N LEU A 52 12.44 -10.60 -5.23
CA LEU A 52 12.91 -9.50 -4.39
C LEU A 52 13.99 -10.01 -3.45
N THR A 53 15.00 -9.18 -3.22
CA THR A 53 16.04 -9.44 -2.23
C THR A 53 16.23 -8.19 -1.38
N PHE A 54 15.97 -8.31 -0.06
CA PHE A 54 16.22 -7.23 0.88
C PHE A 54 17.06 -7.77 2.02
N ALA A 55 18.16 -7.09 2.33
CA ALA A 55 19.02 -7.46 3.44
C ALA A 55 18.31 -7.28 4.80
N PRO A 56 17.66 -6.13 5.09
CA PRO A 56 16.88 -5.99 6.32
C PRO A 56 15.46 -6.56 6.13
N SER A 57 14.85 -7.01 7.22
CA SER A 57 13.44 -7.37 7.24
C SER A 57 12.59 -6.11 7.05
N ILE A 58 11.74 -6.11 6.03
CA ILE A 58 10.82 -4.98 5.79
C ILE A 58 9.85 -4.82 6.95
N LEU A 59 9.38 -5.93 7.54
CA LEU A 59 8.50 -5.86 8.71
C LEU A 59 9.19 -5.15 9.88
N ASN A 60 10.45 -5.47 10.15
CA ASN A 60 11.20 -4.81 11.23
C ASN A 60 11.40 -3.32 10.94
N LEU A 61 11.74 -2.96 9.70
CA LEU A 61 11.85 -1.55 9.33
C LEU A 61 10.53 -0.80 9.51
N ALA A 62 9.42 -1.41 9.11
CA ALA A 62 8.10 -0.82 9.26
C ALA A 62 7.74 -0.63 10.76
N ARG A 63 8.03 -1.63 11.59
CA ARG A 63 7.78 -1.57 13.04
C ARG A 63 8.64 -0.55 13.77
N GLU A 64 9.85 -0.33 13.30
CA GLU A 64 10.76 0.70 13.83
C GLU A 64 10.38 2.11 13.35
N SER A 65 9.54 2.22 12.35
CA SER A 65 9.04 3.48 11.82
C SER A 65 7.79 3.95 12.57
N GLU A 66 7.26 5.11 12.19
CA GLU A 66 5.99 5.61 12.73
C GLU A 66 4.76 5.03 12.01
N LEU A 67 4.95 4.15 11.03
CA LEU A 67 3.86 3.51 10.30
C LEU A 67 3.10 2.54 11.20
N GLN A 68 1.79 2.47 11.00
CA GLN A 68 0.90 1.61 11.78
C GLN A 68 0.49 0.39 10.97
N GLU A 69 0.42 -0.76 11.63
CA GLU A 69 -0.02 -2.01 11.01
C GLU A 69 -1.54 -2.01 10.85
N LEU A 70 -2.02 -2.39 9.67
CA LEU A 70 -3.44 -2.58 9.40
C LEU A 70 -3.66 -4.02 8.92
N PRO A 71 -4.26 -4.88 9.77
CA PRO A 71 -4.55 -6.25 9.37
C PRO A 71 -5.59 -6.31 8.26
N PHE A 72 -5.44 -7.27 7.34
CA PHE A 72 -6.44 -7.56 6.33
C PHE A 72 -7.59 -8.35 6.98
N GLY A 73 -8.63 -7.62 7.36
CA GLY A 73 -9.77 -8.17 8.09
C GLY A 73 -10.93 -8.60 7.19
N ILE A 74 -12.00 -9.10 7.81
CA ILE A 74 -13.13 -9.64 7.09
C ILE A 74 -13.87 -8.58 6.26
N ASN A 75 -13.96 -7.35 6.74
CA ASN A 75 -14.62 -6.28 6.00
C ASN A 75 -13.90 -5.95 4.70
N ALA A 76 -12.57 -5.90 4.75
CA ALA A 76 -11.75 -5.70 3.55
C ALA A 76 -11.86 -6.91 2.61
N ALA A 77 -11.90 -8.12 3.14
CA ALA A 77 -12.05 -9.32 2.34
C ALA A 77 -13.37 -9.34 1.56
N VAL A 78 -14.46 -8.94 2.18
CA VAL A 78 -15.77 -8.82 1.52
C VAL A 78 -15.76 -7.70 0.47
N GLU A 79 -15.11 -6.58 0.77
CA GLU A 79 -15.02 -5.42 -0.11
C GLU A 79 -14.26 -5.72 -1.43
N VAL A 80 -13.44 -6.76 -1.46
CA VAL A 80 -12.72 -7.17 -2.69
C VAL A 80 -13.68 -7.35 -3.87
N ALA A 81 -14.92 -7.82 -3.62
CA ALA A 81 -15.92 -8.04 -4.65
C ALA A 81 -16.40 -6.75 -5.33
N ALA A 82 -16.27 -5.60 -4.66
CA ALA A 82 -16.65 -4.30 -5.23
C ALA A 82 -15.70 -3.83 -6.34
N PHE A 83 -14.52 -4.45 -6.46
CA PHE A 83 -13.50 -4.06 -7.42
C PHE A 83 -13.36 -5.10 -8.55
N SER A 84 -14.49 -5.45 -9.16
CA SER A 84 -14.56 -6.45 -10.23
C SER A 84 -13.73 -6.05 -11.46
N SER A 85 -13.54 -4.76 -11.70
CA SER A 85 -12.69 -4.28 -12.80
C SER A 85 -11.23 -4.65 -12.63
N LEU A 86 -10.80 -5.03 -11.43
CA LEU A 86 -9.43 -5.48 -11.13
C LEU A 86 -9.27 -6.99 -11.20
N VAL A 87 -10.26 -7.72 -11.73
CA VAL A 87 -10.27 -9.20 -11.72
C VAL A 87 -9.07 -9.82 -12.42
N GLY A 88 -8.55 -9.18 -13.47
CA GLY A 88 -7.36 -9.63 -14.20
C GLY A 88 -6.05 -9.03 -13.70
N HIS A 89 -6.10 -8.24 -12.64
CA HIS A 89 -4.94 -7.56 -12.07
C HIS A 89 -4.39 -8.34 -10.88
N ASP A 90 -3.21 -7.93 -10.38
CA ASP A 90 -2.55 -8.54 -9.24
C ASP A 90 -3.52 -8.63 -8.04
N PRO A 91 -3.75 -9.83 -7.47
CA PRO A 91 -4.68 -9.98 -6.35
C PRO A 91 -4.25 -9.23 -5.08
N PHE A 92 -2.95 -9.04 -4.86
CA PHE A 92 -2.49 -8.25 -3.72
C PHE A 92 -2.94 -6.79 -3.84
N ASP A 93 -2.81 -6.19 -5.01
CA ASP A 93 -3.26 -4.81 -5.25
C ASP A 93 -4.77 -4.67 -5.05
N ARG A 94 -5.52 -5.67 -5.50
CA ARG A 94 -6.98 -5.71 -5.32
C ARG A 94 -7.36 -5.76 -3.84
N MET A 95 -6.65 -6.55 -3.04
CA MET A 95 -6.87 -6.62 -1.59
C MET A 95 -6.51 -5.29 -0.90
N ILE A 96 -5.46 -4.61 -1.36
CA ILE A 96 -5.04 -3.33 -0.80
C ILE A 96 -6.07 -2.24 -1.10
N VAL A 97 -6.56 -2.16 -2.34
CA VAL A 97 -7.63 -1.21 -2.70
C VAL A 97 -8.88 -1.46 -1.85
N ALA A 98 -9.26 -2.72 -1.68
CA ALA A 98 -10.40 -3.09 -0.85
C ALA A 98 -10.20 -2.69 0.61
N THR A 99 -8.99 -2.81 1.12
CA THR A 99 -8.63 -2.38 2.48
C THR A 99 -8.81 -0.88 2.64
N ALA A 100 -8.29 -0.10 1.72
CA ALA A 100 -8.43 1.37 1.74
C ALA A 100 -9.90 1.78 1.68
N SER A 101 -10.68 1.12 0.82
CA SER A 101 -12.11 1.37 0.68
C SER A 101 -12.87 1.07 1.97
N SER A 102 -12.68 -0.12 2.55
CA SER A 102 -13.41 -0.54 3.74
C SER A 102 -13.04 0.27 4.98
N SER A 103 -11.80 0.73 5.09
CA SER A 103 -11.32 1.53 6.21
C SER A 103 -11.38 3.04 5.95
N LYS A 104 -11.87 3.46 4.79
CA LYS A 104 -12.00 4.88 4.40
C LYS A 104 -10.68 5.64 4.49
N LEU A 105 -9.64 5.03 3.95
CA LEU A 105 -8.30 5.62 3.89
C LEU A 105 -7.99 6.12 2.50
N ASN A 106 -7.15 7.13 2.41
CA ASN A 106 -6.56 7.56 1.15
C ASN A 106 -5.44 6.58 0.80
N LEU A 107 -5.52 5.99 -0.40
CA LEU A 107 -4.52 5.05 -0.89
C LEU A 107 -3.44 5.79 -1.66
N VAL A 108 -2.20 5.53 -1.31
CA VAL A 108 -1.02 6.06 -2.01
C VAL A 108 -0.42 4.94 -2.86
N THR A 109 -0.40 5.15 -4.17
CA THR A 109 0.04 4.15 -5.14
C THR A 109 0.70 4.79 -6.35
N SER A 110 1.57 4.06 -7.03
CA SER A 110 2.07 4.44 -8.36
C SER A 110 1.47 3.56 -9.48
N ASP A 111 0.61 2.63 -9.13
CA ASP A 111 0.01 1.68 -10.08
C ASP A 111 -1.03 2.38 -10.95
N ARG A 112 -0.78 2.40 -12.26
CA ARG A 112 -1.64 3.09 -13.23
C ARG A 112 -3.03 2.47 -13.32
N VAL A 113 -3.16 1.17 -13.13
CA VAL A 113 -4.48 0.50 -13.15
C VAL A 113 -5.33 0.98 -11.98
N MET A 114 -4.75 1.07 -10.78
CA MET A 114 -5.47 1.59 -9.62
C MET A 114 -5.79 3.09 -9.77
N LEU A 115 -4.85 3.89 -10.24
CA LEU A 115 -5.07 5.32 -10.46
C LEU A 115 -6.17 5.57 -11.52
N ASN A 116 -6.24 4.72 -12.55
CA ASN A 116 -7.23 4.83 -13.61
C ASN A 116 -8.65 4.43 -13.18
N LEU A 117 -8.84 3.92 -11.96
CA LEU A 117 -10.19 3.71 -11.41
C LEU A 117 -10.93 5.04 -11.23
N GLY A 118 -10.22 6.17 -11.19
CA GLY A 118 -10.84 7.48 -11.07
C GLY A 118 -11.45 7.78 -9.71
N LEU A 119 -11.02 7.06 -8.68
CA LEU A 119 -11.53 7.26 -7.32
C LEU A 119 -10.78 8.39 -6.62
N PRO A 120 -11.49 9.35 -5.99
CA PRO A 120 -10.85 10.55 -5.45
C PRO A 120 -9.91 10.28 -4.27
N TRP A 121 -10.04 9.13 -3.63
CA TRP A 121 -9.21 8.74 -2.49
C TRP A 121 -7.98 7.90 -2.90
N ILE A 122 -7.74 7.72 -4.21
CA ILE A 122 -6.51 7.09 -4.71
C ILE A 122 -5.59 8.17 -5.23
N GLN A 123 -4.39 8.25 -4.69
CA GLN A 123 -3.43 9.30 -4.94
C GLN A 123 -2.14 8.74 -5.52
N ASP A 124 -1.58 9.47 -6.50
CA ASP A 124 -0.33 9.09 -7.15
C ASP A 124 0.85 9.37 -6.21
N SER A 125 1.61 8.34 -5.89
CA SER A 125 2.77 8.44 -5.02
C SER A 125 3.89 9.30 -5.61
N PHE A 126 3.90 9.51 -6.92
CA PHE A 126 4.92 10.34 -7.60
C PHE A 126 4.60 11.84 -7.58
N THR A 127 3.43 12.24 -7.16
CA THR A 127 3.12 13.64 -6.97
C THR A 127 3.54 14.14 -5.60
#